data_374cf38524f81e1e3583be56dd964d0e
#
_entry.id   374cf38524f81e1e3583be56dd964d0e
#
_cell.length_a   1.000
_cell.length_b   1.000
_cell.length_c   1.000
_cell.angle_alpha   90.00
_cell.angle_beta   90.00
_cell.angle_gamma   90.00
#
_symmetry.space_group_name_H-M   'P 1'
#
loop_
_entity.id
_entity.type
_entity.pdbx_description
1 polymer ?
#
loop_
_entity_poly.entity_id
_entity_poly.type
_entity_poly.pdbx_seq_one_letter_code
_entity_poly.pdbx_strand_id
1 'polypeptide(L)'
;MKHPMLQSIVVLTVICLIASVLLAAVNSVTAPVIAEAAEAKTQASLKAVLPDAAGFTEVSLPEDAPATVAGVWKDDGGSGYAVALSTTSSYSGAPMTFTVGIGADGTVLAVEMTNYSETKDFGAYPESYSGIGADDVADMDLYAGVTYSSTAFRDAVADAFAVIETVERGA
;
A
#
# COMPACT_ATOMS: atom_id res chain seq x y z
N MET A 1 35.54 -6.19 -48.91
CA MET A 1 35.92 -6.35 -47.50
C MET A 1 34.63 -6.43 -46.67
N LYS A 2 34.37 -7.56 -46.04
CA LYS A 2 33.20 -7.70 -45.11
C LYS A 2 33.53 -6.91 -43.85
N HIS A 3 32.72 -5.94 -43.50
CA HIS A 3 32.93 -5.15 -42.28
C HIS A 3 32.33 -5.93 -41.05
N PRO A 4 33.13 -6.73 -40.37
CA PRO A 4 32.63 -7.58 -39.29
C PRO A 4 32.00 -6.78 -38.17
N MET A 5 32.48 -5.57 -37.91
CA MET A 5 31.85 -4.66 -36.91
C MET A 5 30.45 -4.23 -37.27
N LEU A 6 30.18 -3.89 -38.56
CA LEU A 6 28.85 -3.50 -38.99
C LEU A 6 27.89 -4.67 -38.93
N GLN A 7 28.36 -5.87 -39.27
CA GLN A 7 27.52 -7.08 -39.18
C GLN A 7 27.15 -7.39 -37.72
N SER A 8 28.08 -7.25 -36.78
CA SER A 8 27.78 -7.44 -35.34
C SER A 8 26.79 -6.42 -34.81
N ILE A 9 26.90 -5.14 -35.22
CA ILE A 9 25.97 -4.09 -34.82
C ILE A 9 24.57 -4.41 -35.35
N VAL A 10 24.44 -4.79 -36.63
CA VAL A 10 23.13 -5.12 -37.22
C VAL A 10 22.49 -6.31 -36.50
N VAL A 11 23.25 -7.38 -36.27
CA VAL A 11 22.73 -8.57 -35.56
C VAL A 11 22.25 -8.20 -34.15
N LEU A 12 23.04 -7.42 -33.40
CA LEU A 12 22.66 -6.99 -32.06
C LEU A 12 21.37 -6.13 -32.09
N THR A 13 21.31 -5.18 -33.03
CA THR A 13 20.11 -4.32 -33.18
C THR A 13 18.86 -5.14 -33.49
N VAL A 14 18.96 -6.13 -34.37
CA VAL A 14 17.82 -7.01 -34.71
C VAL A 14 17.38 -7.83 -33.50
N ILE A 15 18.33 -8.39 -32.73
CA ILE A 15 18.00 -9.14 -31.52
C ILE A 15 17.28 -8.23 -30.48
N CYS A 16 17.80 -7.02 -30.28
CA CYS A 16 17.17 -6.06 -29.36
C CYS A 16 15.76 -5.66 -29.80
N LEU A 17 15.55 -5.44 -31.10
CA LEU A 17 14.22 -5.12 -31.64
C LEU A 17 13.23 -6.29 -31.43
N ILE A 18 13.65 -7.51 -31.75
CA ILE A 18 12.81 -8.70 -31.55
C ILE A 18 12.47 -8.86 -30.07
N ALA A 19 13.46 -8.75 -29.17
CA ALA A 19 13.25 -8.85 -27.75
C ALA A 19 12.29 -7.75 -27.22
N SER A 20 12.45 -6.52 -27.70
CA SER A 20 11.56 -5.41 -27.30
C SER A 20 10.12 -5.62 -27.76
N VAL A 21 9.91 -6.11 -28.97
CA VAL A 21 8.56 -6.41 -29.51
C VAL A 21 7.92 -7.55 -28.70
N LEU A 22 8.66 -8.61 -28.44
CA LEU A 22 8.15 -9.73 -27.62
C LEU A 22 7.78 -9.28 -26.21
N LEU A 23 8.63 -8.47 -25.57
CA LEU A 23 8.37 -7.96 -24.22
C LEU A 23 7.13 -7.04 -24.23
N ALA A 24 7.00 -6.16 -25.21
CA ALA A 24 5.84 -5.30 -25.35
C ALA A 24 4.54 -6.11 -25.58
N ALA A 25 4.60 -7.16 -26.40
CA ALA A 25 3.47 -8.04 -26.64
C ALA A 25 3.04 -8.79 -25.38
N VAL A 26 3.98 -9.34 -24.61
CA VAL A 26 3.68 -9.98 -23.31
C VAL A 26 3.09 -8.96 -22.34
N ASN A 27 3.71 -7.79 -22.21
CA ASN A 27 3.22 -6.76 -21.30
C ASN A 27 1.80 -6.27 -21.67
N SER A 28 1.48 -6.16 -22.96
CA SER A 28 0.12 -5.75 -23.38
C SER A 28 -0.98 -6.73 -22.97
N VAL A 29 -0.65 -7.99 -22.82
CA VAL A 29 -1.59 -9.05 -22.36
C VAL A 29 -1.61 -9.14 -20.85
N THR A 30 -0.45 -9.00 -20.21
CA THR A 30 -0.34 -9.21 -18.75
C THR A 30 -0.71 -7.97 -17.93
N ALA A 31 -0.46 -6.76 -18.43
CA ALA A 31 -0.76 -5.54 -17.72
C ALA A 31 -2.23 -5.40 -17.28
N PRO A 32 -3.25 -5.65 -18.13
CA PRO A 32 -4.64 -5.56 -17.71
C PRO A 32 -4.99 -6.61 -16.65
N VAL A 33 -4.45 -7.82 -16.74
CA VAL A 33 -4.70 -8.89 -15.75
C VAL A 33 -4.08 -8.52 -14.40
N ILE A 34 -2.89 -7.92 -14.41
CA ILE A 34 -2.22 -7.45 -13.18
C ILE A 34 -3.03 -6.31 -12.56
N ALA A 35 -3.53 -5.37 -13.37
CA ALA A 35 -4.33 -4.26 -12.90
C ALA A 35 -5.64 -4.74 -12.25
N GLU A 36 -6.36 -5.67 -12.91
CA GLU A 36 -7.59 -6.27 -12.37
C GLU A 36 -7.32 -7.03 -11.05
N ALA A 37 -6.24 -7.80 -10.99
CA ALA A 37 -5.86 -8.52 -9.78
C ALA A 37 -5.47 -7.56 -8.63
N ALA A 38 -4.81 -6.43 -8.93
CA ALA A 38 -4.46 -5.41 -7.96
C ALA A 38 -5.71 -4.70 -7.43
N GLU A 39 -6.66 -4.36 -8.30
CA GLU A 39 -7.93 -3.77 -7.90
C GLU A 39 -8.76 -4.73 -7.03
N ALA A 40 -8.87 -6.00 -7.43
CA ALA A 40 -9.55 -7.02 -6.64
C ALA A 40 -8.92 -7.18 -5.25
N LYS A 41 -7.59 -7.14 -5.15
CA LYS A 41 -6.87 -7.21 -3.88
C LYS A 41 -7.16 -5.97 -3.03
N THR A 42 -7.17 -4.77 -3.62
CA THR A 42 -7.52 -3.52 -2.92
C THR A 42 -8.93 -3.61 -2.37
N GLN A 43 -9.92 -3.99 -3.19
CA GLN A 43 -11.32 -4.14 -2.75
C GLN A 43 -11.46 -5.17 -1.63
N ALA A 44 -10.72 -6.28 -1.68
CA ALA A 44 -10.71 -7.27 -0.61
C ALA A 44 -10.17 -6.68 0.71
N SER A 45 -9.06 -5.92 0.65
CA SER A 45 -8.48 -5.26 1.83
C SER A 45 -9.42 -4.22 2.42
N LEU A 46 -10.09 -3.41 1.58
CA LEU A 46 -11.07 -2.42 2.03
C LEU A 46 -12.22 -3.08 2.78
N LYS A 47 -12.75 -4.19 2.25
CA LYS A 47 -13.81 -4.96 2.91
C LYS A 47 -13.34 -5.68 4.17
N ALA A 48 -12.07 -6.06 4.25
CA ALA A 48 -11.54 -6.69 5.45
C ALA A 48 -11.49 -5.72 6.64
N VAL A 49 -11.18 -4.44 6.37
CA VAL A 49 -11.07 -3.41 7.43
C VAL A 49 -12.39 -2.66 7.70
N LEU A 50 -13.32 -2.66 6.73
CA LEU A 50 -14.67 -2.06 6.84
C LEU A 50 -15.71 -3.04 6.27
N PRO A 51 -16.04 -4.12 7.00
CA PRO A 51 -16.93 -5.18 6.49
C PRO A 51 -18.36 -4.69 6.24
N ASP A 52 -18.83 -3.72 7.01
CA ASP A 52 -20.19 -3.17 6.94
C ASP A 52 -20.32 -2.00 5.96
N ALA A 53 -19.25 -1.65 5.22
CA ALA A 53 -19.28 -0.57 4.24
C ALA A 53 -20.26 -0.84 3.11
N ALA A 54 -21.07 0.18 2.78
CA ALA A 54 -22.03 0.14 1.68
C ALA A 54 -21.36 0.21 0.31
N GLY A 55 -20.23 0.92 0.22
CA GLY A 55 -19.41 1.09 -0.98
C GLY A 55 -18.18 1.89 -0.63
N PHE A 56 -17.23 1.97 -1.58
CA PHE A 56 -15.99 2.71 -1.37
C PHE A 56 -15.79 3.73 -2.48
N THR A 57 -15.74 4.99 -2.12
CA THR A 57 -15.35 6.08 -3.03
C THR A 57 -13.91 6.51 -2.71
N GLU A 58 -13.05 6.46 -3.71
CA GLU A 58 -11.66 6.92 -3.58
C GLU A 58 -11.62 8.44 -3.40
N VAL A 59 -10.89 8.89 -2.41
CA VAL A 59 -10.71 10.31 -2.09
C VAL A 59 -9.39 10.79 -2.66
N SER A 60 -9.40 11.94 -3.35
CA SER A 60 -8.15 12.54 -3.84
C SER A 60 -7.24 12.90 -2.69
N LEU A 61 -5.99 12.44 -2.74
CA LEU A 61 -4.99 12.76 -1.74
C LEU A 61 -4.62 14.25 -1.81
N PRO A 62 -4.53 14.94 -0.68
CA PRO A 62 -4.01 16.30 -0.62
C PRO A 62 -2.52 16.35 -1.00
N GLU A 63 -2.03 17.51 -1.46
CA GLU A 63 -0.63 17.68 -1.89
C GLU A 63 0.38 17.47 -0.74
N ASP A 64 -0.05 17.67 0.49
CA ASP A 64 0.74 17.51 1.71
C ASP A 64 0.51 16.16 2.40
N ALA A 65 -0.13 15.20 1.73
CA ALA A 65 -0.33 13.86 2.27
C ALA A 65 1.00 13.19 2.63
N PRO A 66 1.07 12.48 3.77
CA PRO A 66 2.26 11.72 4.13
C PRO A 66 2.65 10.73 3.03
N ALA A 67 3.96 10.58 2.77
CA ALA A 67 4.48 9.69 1.72
C ALA A 67 4.17 8.20 1.95
N THR A 68 3.79 7.83 3.16
CA THR A 68 3.35 6.48 3.54
C THR A 68 1.94 6.16 3.06
N VAL A 69 1.12 7.19 2.77
CA VAL A 69 -0.27 7.02 2.33
C VAL A 69 -0.31 6.72 0.84
N ALA A 70 -0.76 5.53 0.48
CA ALA A 70 -0.91 5.10 -0.92
C ALA A 70 -2.30 5.41 -1.50
N GLY A 71 -3.34 5.50 -0.65
CA GLY A 71 -4.70 5.84 -1.06
C GLY A 71 -5.64 5.93 0.13
N VAL A 72 -6.72 6.67 -0.04
CA VAL A 72 -7.79 6.85 0.96
C VAL A 72 -9.13 6.58 0.29
N TRP A 73 -9.97 5.78 0.93
CA TRP A 73 -11.33 5.50 0.50
C TRP A 73 -12.29 5.83 1.63
N LYS A 74 -13.37 6.51 1.27
CA LYS A 74 -14.47 6.78 2.16
C LYS A 74 -15.57 5.77 1.93
N ASP A 75 -16.17 5.27 3.01
CA ASP A 75 -17.40 4.49 2.89
C ASP A 75 -18.57 5.38 2.48
N ASP A 76 -19.32 4.97 1.46
CA ASP A 76 -20.51 5.67 0.97
C ASP A 76 -21.66 5.67 1.99
N GLY A 77 -21.67 4.69 2.92
CA GLY A 77 -22.59 4.62 4.05
C GLY A 77 -22.19 5.48 5.26
N GLY A 78 -20.97 6.05 5.24
CA GLY A 78 -20.49 6.93 6.29
C GLY A 78 -19.96 6.19 7.54
N SER A 79 -19.66 4.90 7.45
CA SER A 79 -19.10 4.12 8.57
C SER A 79 -17.64 4.46 8.88
N GLY A 80 -16.93 5.12 7.96
CA GLY A 80 -15.55 5.55 8.17
C GLY A 80 -14.71 5.62 6.90
N TYR A 81 -13.41 5.46 7.08
CA TYR A 81 -12.40 5.53 6.02
C TYR A 81 -11.54 4.28 6.04
N ALA A 82 -11.09 3.86 4.87
CA ALA A 82 -10.02 2.89 4.70
C ALA A 82 -8.80 3.57 4.10
N VAL A 83 -7.64 3.43 4.72
CA VAL A 83 -6.38 4.04 4.29
C VAL A 83 -5.39 2.94 3.94
N ALA A 84 -4.95 2.89 2.69
CA ALA A 84 -3.85 2.02 2.27
C ALA A 84 -2.51 2.70 2.55
N LEU A 85 -1.64 1.98 3.22
CA LEU A 85 -0.35 2.46 3.68
C LEU A 85 0.78 1.62 3.09
N SER A 86 1.88 2.30 2.76
CA SER A 86 3.12 1.69 2.30
C SER A 86 4.30 2.32 3.03
N THR A 87 5.01 1.51 3.79
CA THR A 87 6.19 1.95 4.54
C THR A 87 7.31 0.93 4.40
N THR A 88 8.48 1.24 4.91
CA THR A 88 9.64 0.35 4.91
C THR A 88 10.27 0.30 6.29
N SER A 89 10.66 -0.89 6.72
CA SER A 89 11.46 -1.04 7.93
C SER A 89 12.86 -0.47 7.70
N SER A 90 13.35 0.34 8.63
CA SER A 90 14.73 0.84 8.61
C SER A 90 15.78 -0.28 8.83
N TYR A 91 15.37 -1.47 9.22
CA TYR A 91 16.26 -2.61 9.42
C TYR A 91 16.58 -3.33 8.10
N SER A 92 15.53 -3.72 7.36
CA SER A 92 15.69 -4.55 6.16
C SER A 92 15.53 -3.75 4.87
N GLY A 93 14.86 -2.58 4.92
CA GLY A 93 14.40 -1.85 3.73
C GLY A 93 13.30 -2.60 2.97
N ALA A 94 12.78 -3.71 3.51
CA ALA A 94 11.68 -4.44 2.89
C ALA A 94 10.38 -3.61 2.94
N PRO A 95 9.62 -3.58 1.84
CA PRO A 95 8.35 -2.87 1.83
C PRO A 95 7.31 -3.61 2.69
N MET A 96 6.57 -2.84 3.44
CA MET A 96 5.44 -3.28 4.24
C MET A 96 4.22 -2.50 3.80
N THR A 97 3.18 -3.21 3.35
CA THR A 97 1.92 -2.60 2.92
C THR A 97 0.76 -3.20 3.70
N PHE A 98 -0.15 -2.33 4.12
CA PHE A 98 -1.33 -2.71 4.90
C PHE A 98 -2.43 -1.68 4.71
N THR A 99 -3.65 -2.07 5.04
CA THR A 99 -4.82 -1.19 5.03
C THR A 99 -5.35 -1.04 6.45
N VAL A 100 -5.65 0.17 6.85
CA VAL A 100 -6.24 0.50 8.14
C VAL A 100 -7.66 1.01 7.92
N GLY A 101 -8.64 0.40 8.59
CA GLY A 101 -10.00 0.91 8.68
C GLY A 101 -10.15 1.80 9.90
N ILE A 102 -10.60 3.05 9.70
CA ILE A 102 -10.86 4.01 10.78
C ILE A 102 -12.34 4.32 10.75
N GLY A 103 -13.02 4.05 11.86
CA GLY A 103 -14.44 4.28 12.03
C GLY A 103 -14.81 5.76 12.08
N ALA A 104 -16.10 6.05 11.90
CA ALA A 104 -16.63 7.40 12.05
C ALA A 104 -16.48 7.96 13.48
N ASP A 105 -16.21 7.10 14.45
CA ASP A 105 -15.88 7.45 15.83
C ASP A 105 -14.41 7.86 16.03
N GLY A 106 -13.60 7.81 14.97
CA GLY A 106 -12.19 8.15 15.01
C GLY A 106 -11.29 7.07 15.61
N THR A 107 -11.74 5.82 15.67
CA THR A 107 -10.94 4.69 16.15
C THR A 107 -10.58 3.72 15.04
N VAL A 108 -9.46 3.01 15.19
CA VAL A 108 -9.10 1.90 14.30
C VAL A 108 -10.09 0.76 14.47
N LEU A 109 -10.76 0.34 13.41
CA LEU A 109 -11.65 -0.81 13.40
C LEU A 109 -10.88 -2.12 13.19
N ALA A 110 -10.05 -2.13 12.17
CA ALA A 110 -9.20 -3.28 11.84
C ALA A 110 -7.99 -2.86 11.01
N VAL A 111 -6.99 -3.73 10.98
CA VAL A 111 -5.81 -3.59 10.13
C VAL A 111 -5.62 -4.87 9.33
N GLU A 112 -5.52 -4.76 8.02
CA GLU A 112 -5.25 -5.86 7.09
C GLU A 112 -3.85 -5.73 6.50
N MET A 113 -2.97 -6.68 6.84
CA MET A 113 -1.62 -6.75 6.28
C MET A 113 -1.66 -7.34 4.86
N THR A 114 -1.32 -6.54 3.85
CA THR A 114 -1.33 -6.98 2.45
C THR A 114 0.02 -7.45 1.93
N ASN A 115 1.11 -6.95 2.50
CA ASN A 115 2.46 -7.45 2.25
C ASN A 115 3.37 -7.19 3.46
N TYR A 116 4.03 -8.26 3.90
CA TYR A 116 5.03 -8.21 4.97
C TYR A 116 6.12 -9.26 4.68
N SER A 117 7.35 -8.83 4.49
CA SER A 117 8.46 -9.67 4.03
C SER A 117 9.65 -9.65 5.00
N GLU A 118 9.41 -9.47 6.28
CA GLU A 118 10.44 -9.47 7.30
C GLU A 118 10.74 -10.90 7.80
N THR A 119 11.92 -11.08 8.38
CA THR A 119 12.37 -12.39 8.91
C THR A 119 11.53 -12.86 10.10
N LYS A 120 11.01 -11.93 10.89
CA LYS A 120 10.13 -12.23 12.04
C LYS A 120 8.73 -11.72 11.75
N ASP A 121 7.75 -12.55 12.03
CA ASP A 121 6.34 -12.21 11.92
C ASP A 121 5.91 -11.17 12.97
N PHE A 122 4.93 -10.34 12.61
CA PHE A 122 4.25 -9.42 13.52
C PHE A 122 3.26 -10.13 14.48
N GLY A 123 2.88 -11.38 14.18
CA GLY A 123 1.81 -12.07 14.95
C GLY A 123 0.54 -11.22 15.01
N ALA A 124 -0.02 -11.09 16.20
CA ALA A 124 -1.23 -10.31 16.46
C ALA A 124 -0.99 -8.81 16.72
N TYR A 125 0.21 -8.28 16.46
CA TYR A 125 0.53 -6.88 16.71
C TYR A 125 -0.37 -5.89 15.96
N PRO A 126 -0.67 -6.07 14.66
CA PRO A 126 -1.60 -5.19 13.95
C PRO A 126 -3.01 -5.18 14.57
N GLU A 127 -3.47 -6.32 15.08
CA GLU A 127 -4.78 -6.46 15.73
C GLU A 127 -4.87 -5.67 17.04
N SER A 128 -3.74 -5.43 17.72
CA SER A 128 -3.70 -4.65 18.96
C SER A 128 -4.08 -3.18 18.78
N TYR A 129 -4.12 -2.70 17.54
CA TYR A 129 -4.56 -1.34 17.21
C TYR A 129 -6.08 -1.18 17.14
N SER A 130 -6.86 -2.27 17.15
CA SER A 130 -8.32 -2.19 17.17
C SER A 130 -8.82 -1.42 18.39
N GLY A 131 -9.66 -0.40 18.15
CA GLY A 131 -10.18 0.51 19.16
C GLY A 131 -9.25 1.66 19.57
N ILE A 132 -8.06 1.76 18.98
CA ILE A 132 -7.09 2.83 19.26
C ILE A 132 -7.48 4.09 18.47
N GLY A 133 -7.50 5.23 19.17
CA GLY A 133 -7.70 6.56 18.56
C GLY A 133 -6.39 7.26 18.20
N ALA A 134 -6.49 8.37 17.47
CA ALA A 134 -5.33 9.14 17.01
C ALA A 134 -4.36 9.52 18.13
N ASP A 135 -4.90 9.95 19.29
CA ASP A 135 -4.10 10.43 20.42
C ASP A 135 -3.29 9.30 21.10
N ASP A 136 -3.77 8.07 21.00
CA ASP A 136 -3.18 6.91 21.68
C ASP A 136 -2.16 6.16 20.81
N VAL A 137 -2.12 6.40 19.50
CA VAL A 137 -1.20 5.69 18.57
C VAL A 137 0.26 5.85 18.99
N ALA A 138 0.67 7.04 19.42
CA ALA A 138 2.05 7.33 19.79
C ALA A 138 2.49 6.55 21.06
N ASP A 139 1.55 6.21 21.93
CA ASP A 139 1.77 5.52 23.20
C ASP A 139 1.71 3.99 23.06
N MET A 140 1.40 3.48 21.83
CA MET A 140 1.38 2.04 21.59
C MET A 140 2.77 1.42 21.75
N ASP A 141 2.83 0.34 22.55
CA ASP A 141 4.05 -0.42 22.78
C ASP A 141 4.60 -1.01 21.48
N LEU A 142 5.92 -1.01 21.32
CA LEU A 142 6.58 -1.65 20.18
C LEU A 142 6.69 -3.15 20.37
N TYR A 143 6.53 -3.90 19.28
CA TYR A 143 6.60 -5.36 19.33
C TYR A 143 8.03 -5.86 19.56
N ALA A 144 8.22 -6.64 20.62
CA ALA A 144 9.53 -7.13 21.04
C ALA A 144 10.21 -7.98 19.95
N GLY A 145 11.41 -7.57 19.57
CA GLY A 145 12.22 -8.27 18.57
C GLY A 145 11.97 -7.88 17.11
N VAL A 146 11.00 -6.98 16.85
CA VAL A 146 10.75 -6.34 15.55
C VAL A 146 10.55 -4.82 15.70
N THR A 147 11.30 -4.21 16.60
CA THR A 147 11.17 -2.81 16.99
C THR A 147 11.19 -1.85 15.79
N TYR A 148 12.09 -2.05 14.83
CA TYR A 148 12.18 -1.16 13.65
C TYR A 148 10.93 -1.23 12.77
N SER A 149 10.42 -2.45 12.53
CA SER A 149 9.22 -2.64 11.72
C SER A 149 7.97 -2.16 12.45
N SER A 150 7.87 -2.40 13.77
CA SER A 150 6.74 -1.92 14.58
C SER A 150 6.76 -0.39 14.75
N THR A 151 7.92 0.25 14.79
CA THR A 151 8.01 1.72 14.74
C THR A 151 7.47 2.24 13.41
N ALA A 152 7.97 1.70 12.28
CA ALA A 152 7.50 2.13 10.96
C ALA A 152 5.99 1.88 10.75
N PHE A 153 5.47 0.78 11.31
CA PHE A 153 4.04 0.48 11.30
C PHE A 153 3.24 1.50 12.11
N ARG A 154 3.63 1.76 13.36
CA ARG A 154 2.99 2.73 14.25
C ARG A 154 2.96 4.12 13.63
N ASP A 155 4.09 4.58 13.11
CA ASP A 155 4.22 5.89 12.50
C ASP A 155 3.33 6.01 11.24
N ALA A 156 3.23 4.94 10.44
CA ALA A 156 2.32 4.92 9.29
C ALA A 156 0.84 4.91 9.71
N VAL A 157 0.47 4.27 10.83
CA VAL A 157 -0.89 4.36 11.38
C VAL A 157 -1.20 5.80 11.83
N ALA A 158 -0.24 6.50 12.44
CA ALA A 158 -0.41 7.93 12.77
C ALA A 158 -0.61 8.78 11.53
N ASP A 159 0.12 8.50 10.44
CA ASP A 159 -0.07 9.15 9.14
C ASP A 159 -1.47 8.92 8.54
N ALA A 160 -2.07 7.75 8.79
CA ALA A 160 -3.44 7.48 8.36
C ALA A 160 -4.45 8.41 9.04
N PHE A 161 -4.30 8.69 10.32
CA PHE A 161 -5.15 9.68 11.02
C PHE A 161 -4.90 11.09 10.51
N ALA A 162 -3.64 11.48 10.31
CA ALA A 162 -3.28 12.81 9.83
C ALA A 162 -3.87 13.10 8.43
N VAL A 163 -3.84 12.13 7.51
CA VAL A 163 -4.43 12.33 6.18
C VAL A 163 -5.94 12.44 6.23
N ILE A 164 -6.64 11.65 7.07
CA ILE A 164 -8.09 11.76 7.23
C ILE A 164 -8.48 13.15 7.76
N GLU A 165 -7.79 13.64 8.79
CA GLU A 165 -8.02 14.98 9.32
C GLU A 165 -7.85 16.08 8.25
N THR A 166 -6.85 15.92 7.36
CA THR A 166 -6.62 16.84 6.26
C THR A 166 -7.72 16.76 5.20
N VAL A 167 -8.16 15.54 4.86
CA VAL A 167 -9.27 15.30 3.93
C VAL A 167 -10.57 15.90 4.46
N GLU A 168 -10.90 15.71 5.73
CA GLU A 168 -12.11 16.25 6.35
C GLU A 168 -12.11 17.78 6.45
N ARG A 169 -10.93 18.37 6.65
CA ARG A 169 -10.76 19.82 6.69
C ARG A 169 -10.90 20.47 5.31
N GLY A 170 -10.59 19.71 4.24
CA GLY A 170 -10.65 20.19 2.85
C GLY A 170 -11.97 19.92 2.13
N ALA A 171 -12.87 19.13 2.74
CA ALA A 171 -14.19 18.80 2.21
C ALA A 171 -15.23 19.82 2.70
#